data_8251229c368c0795f87480a6c885d699
#
_entry.id   8251229c368c0795f87480a6c885d699
#
_cell.length_a   1.000
_cell.length_b   1.000
_cell.length_c   1.000
_cell.angle_alpha   90.00
_cell.angle_beta   90.00
_cell.angle_gamma   90.00
#
_symmetry.space_group_name_H-M   'P 1'
#
loop_
_entity.id
_entity.type
_entity.pdbx_description
1 polymer ?
#
loop_
_entity_poly.entity_id
_entity_poly.type
_entity_poly.pdbx_seq_one_letter_code
_entity_poly.pdbx_strand_id
1 'polypeptide(L)'
;FESEHDVIENSHASTALSWGDGISRGFSLTGQNDRHVVVVVGDGALTGGMSWEALNNIATAESRNLVIVVNDNERSYSPTIGGMATYLSTLRVTRGYEKFLDWGKDVLQRTPVVGGPIYDTLHGMKKGIKDIIAPQGMFEDLGLKYIGPIDGHDIEAMEKALLRAKAFGA
;
A
#
# COMPACT_ATOMS: atom_id res chain seq x y z
N PHE A 1 -11.11 -24.73 -1.93
CA PHE A 1 -9.71 -24.26 -1.99
C PHE A 1 -9.13 -24.59 -3.38
N GLU A 2 -8.56 -23.59 -4.05
CA GLU A 2 -8.00 -23.75 -5.41
C GLU A 2 -6.53 -24.18 -5.36
N SER A 3 -5.85 -23.95 -4.25
CA SER A 3 -4.46 -24.35 -4.04
C SER A 3 -4.15 -24.55 -2.55
N GLU A 4 -2.97 -25.11 -2.25
CA GLU A 4 -2.46 -25.24 -0.88
C GLU A 4 -2.15 -23.87 -0.22
N HIS A 5 -2.10 -22.79 -1.00
CA HIS A 5 -1.89 -21.44 -0.52
C HIS A 5 -3.19 -20.71 -0.18
N ASP A 6 -4.32 -21.26 -0.61
CA ASP A 6 -5.67 -20.76 -0.31
C ASP A 6 -6.17 -21.37 0.99
N VAL A 7 -5.85 -20.72 2.11
CA VAL A 7 -6.02 -21.31 3.44
C VAL A 7 -7.35 -20.94 4.12
N ILE A 8 -8.09 -19.97 3.58
CA ILE A 8 -9.36 -19.50 4.16
C ILE A 8 -10.38 -19.23 3.08
N GLU A 9 -11.55 -19.83 3.24
CA GLU A 9 -12.75 -19.54 2.49
C GLU A 9 -13.77 -18.84 3.37
N ASN A 10 -14.14 -17.61 3.02
CA ASN A 10 -15.07 -16.80 3.80
C ASN A 10 -15.84 -15.84 2.89
N SER A 11 -17.17 -15.81 3.03
CA SER A 11 -18.06 -14.94 2.27
C SER A 11 -18.37 -13.60 2.94
N HIS A 12 -17.80 -13.31 4.12
CA HIS A 12 -17.99 -12.02 4.79
C HIS A 12 -16.97 -10.98 4.31
N ALA A 13 -17.46 -9.89 3.73
CA ALA A 13 -16.63 -8.73 3.39
C ALA A 13 -15.91 -8.17 4.63
N SER A 14 -14.77 -7.51 4.41
CA SER A 14 -13.97 -6.81 5.44
C SER A 14 -13.25 -7.72 6.45
N THR A 15 -13.31 -9.05 6.31
CA THR A 15 -12.69 -9.99 7.27
C THR A 15 -11.26 -10.41 6.91
N ALA A 16 -10.86 -10.26 5.65
CA ALA A 16 -9.59 -10.78 5.13
C ALA A 16 -8.36 -10.26 5.91
N LEU A 17 -8.36 -8.99 6.30
CA LEU A 17 -7.25 -8.39 7.05
C LEU A 17 -7.10 -9.01 8.44
N SER A 18 -8.21 -9.28 9.14
CA SER A 18 -8.20 -9.93 10.46
C SER A 18 -7.66 -11.37 10.38
N TRP A 19 -8.04 -12.11 9.34
CA TRP A 19 -7.50 -13.44 9.09
C TRP A 19 -6.01 -13.40 8.78
N GLY A 20 -5.58 -12.49 7.91
CA GLY A 20 -4.17 -12.31 7.56
C GLY A 20 -3.31 -11.92 8.75
N ASP A 21 -3.79 -11.02 9.61
CA ASP A 21 -3.12 -10.65 10.85
C ASP A 21 -2.97 -11.86 11.79
N GLY A 22 -4.04 -12.63 11.97
CA GLY A 22 -4.03 -13.82 12.81
C GLY A 22 -3.06 -14.89 12.32
N ILE A 23 -3.02 -15.18 11.01
CA ILE A 23 -2.10 -16.14 10.40
C ILE A 23 -0.65 -15.66 10.54
N SER A 24 -0.38 -14.38 10.25
CA SER A 24 0.96 -13.80 10.40
C SER A 24 1.47 -13.88 11.83
N ARG A 25 0.61 -13.62 12.83
CA ARG A 25 0.94 -13.82 14.25
C ARG A 25 1.22 -15.28 14.56
N GLY A 26 0.41 -16.20 14.04
CA GLY A 26 0.61 -17.64 14.20
C GLY A 26 1.96 -18.10 13.68
N PHE A 27 2.39 -17.62 12.52
CA PHE A 27 3.72 -17.91 11.97
C PHE A 27 4.84 -17.38 12.87
N SER A 28 4.74 -16.15 13.35
CA SER A 28 5.72 -15.58 14.27
C SER A 28 5.81 -16.37 15.58
N LEU A 29 4.69 -16.74 16.18
CA LEU A 29 4.64 -17.51 17.42
C LEU A 29 5.19 -18.94 17.28
N THR A 30 5.11 -19.50 16.08
CA THR A 30 5.63 -20.86 15.78
C THR A 30 7.03 -20.86 15.18
N GLY A 31 7.69 -19.70 15.11
CA GLY A 31 9.06 -19.56 14.59
C GLY A 31 9.19 -19.66 13.07
N GLN A 32 8.06 -19.56 12.32
CA GLN A 32 8.01 -19.61 10.86
C GLN A 32 8.18 -18.20 10.25
N ASN A 33 9.26 -17.51 10.61
CA ASN A 33 9.49 -16.11 10.26
C ASN A 33 9.90 -15.88 8.80
N ASP A 34 10.16 -16.93 8.04
CA ASP A 34 10.45 -16.90 6.60
C ASP A 34 9.18 -16.88 5.72
N ARG A 35 8.02 -17.18 6.32
CA ARG A 35 6.74 -17.20 5.60
C ARG A 35 6.12 -15.81 5.50
N HIS A 36 5.56 -15.53 4.34
CA HIS A 36 4.82 -14.30 4.06
C HIS A 36 3.34 -14.57 3.91
N VAL A 37 2.53 -13.69 4.47
CA VAL A 37 1.07 -13.69 4.29
C VAL A 37 0.71 -12.57 3.33
N VAL A 38 -0.02 -12.88 2.28
CA VAL A 38 -0.54 -11.88 1.33
C VAL A 38 -2.06 -11.86 1.46
N VAL A 39 -2.59 -10.69 1.76
CA VAL A 39 -4.04 -10.46 1.87
C VAL A 39 -4.49 -9.59 0.72
N VAL A 40 -5.44 -10.08 -0.08
CA VAL A 40 -6.08 -9.29 -1.12
C VAL A 40 -7.43 -8.80 -0.62
N VAL A 41 -7.65 -7.50 -0.67
CA VAL A 41 -8.88 -6.86 -0.21
C VAL A 41 -9.39 -5.85 -1.23
N GLY A 42 -10.68 -5.87 -1.53
CA GLY A 42 -11.31 -4.87 -2.42
C GLY A 42 -11.46 -3.51 -1.74
N ASP A 43 -11.45 -2.43 -2.53
CA ASP A 43 -11.67 -1.06 -2.06
C ASP A 43 -12.99 -0.90 -1.30
N GLY A 44 -14.05 -1.53 -1.76
CA GLY A 44 -15.35 -1.54 -1.07
C GLY A 44 -15.28 -2.21 0.31
N ALA A 45 -14.51 -3.28 0.45
CA ALA A 45 -14.34 -4.00 1.73
C ALA A 45 -13.54 -3.17 2.76
N LEU A 46 -12.68 -2.26 2.33
CA LEU A 46 -11.97 -1.34 3.23
C LEU A 46 -12.90 -0.31 3.89
N THR A 47 -14.11 -0.09 3.40
CA THR A 47 -15.08 0.80 4.04
C THR A 47 -15.72 0.19 5.29
N GLY A 48 -15.58 -1.11 5.49
CA GLY A 48 -16.15 -1.81 6.65
C GLY A 48 -15.32 -1.61 7.93
N GLY A 49 -16.02 -1.49 9.08
CA GLY A 49 -15.37 -1.26 10.37
C GLY A 49 -14.36 -2.33 10.78
N MET A 50 -14.60 -3.58 10.41
CA MET A 50 -13.67 -4.70 10.70
C MET A 50 -12.32 -4.53 10.00
N SER A 51 -12.28 -3.96 8.80
CA SER A 51 -11.03 -3.66 8.12
C SER A 51 -10.20 -2.63 8.89
N TRP A 52 -10.85 -1.62 9.48
CA TRP A 52 -10.19 -0.59 10.29
C TRP A 52 -9.67 -1.14 11.60
N GLU A 53 -10.45 -1.98 12.26
CA GLU A 53 -10.02 -2.66 13.47
C GLU A 53 -8.80 -3.54 13.20
N ALA A 54 -8.82 -4.29 12.09
CA ALA A 54 -7.69 -5.09 11.68
C ALA A 54 -6.45 -4.24 11.36
N LEU A 55 -6.58 -3.13 10.62
CA LEU A 55 -5.48 -2.21 10.34
C LEU A 55 -4.88 -1.63 11.63
N ASN A 56 -5.72 -1.24 12.58
CA ASN A 56 -5.27 -0.78 13.90
C ASN A 56 -4.47 -1.86 14.65
N ASN A 57 -4.90 -3.12 14.59
CA ASN A 57 -4.19 -4.23 15.21
C ASN A 57 -2.88 -4.56 14.49
N ILE A 58 -2.86 -4.47 13.15
CA ILE A 58 -1.66 -4.66 12.33
C ILE A 58 -0.64 -3.58 12.63
N ALA A 59 -1.07 -2.32 12.77
CA ALA A 59 -0.23 -1.16 13.07
C ALA A 59 0.56 -1.29 14.39
N THR A 60 0.10 -2.11 15.34
CA THR A 60 0.78 -2.31 16.62
C THR A 60 1.95 -3.29 16.56
N ALA A 61 2.19 -3.92 15.43
CA ALA A 61 3.22 -4.94 15.28
C ALA A 61 4.51 -4.36 14.72
N GLU A 62 5.63 -4.60 15.42
CA GLU A 62 6.94 -4.07 15.04
C GLU A 62 7.57 -4.76 13.83
N SER A 63 7.24 -6.02 13.55
CA SER A 63 7.72 -6.73 12.36
C SER A 63 6.79 -7.87 11.99
N ARG A 64 6.24 -7.85 10.80
CA ARG A 64 5.41 -8.93 10.26
C ARG A 64 5.57 -9.05 8.76
N ASN A 65 5.72 -10.27 8.31
CA ASN A 65 5.72 -10.60 6.89
C ASN A 65 4.28 -10.62 6.33
N LEU A 66 3.61 -9.46 6.43
CA LEU A 66 2.22 -9.28 5.95
C LEU A 66 2.19 -8.24 4.84
N VAL A 67 1.74 -8.63 3.67
CA VAL A 67 1.51 -7.77 2.52
C VAL A 67 0.02 -7.60 2.29
N ILE A 68 -0.44 -6.37 2.23
CA ILE A 68 -1.84 -6.03 1.94
C ILE A 68 -1.92 -5.52 0.51
N VAL A 69 -2.66 -6.21 -0.33
CA VAL A 69 -2.98 -5.81 -1.70
C VAL A 69 -4.38 -5.25 -1.74
N VAL A 70 -4.50 -3.95 -1.98
CA VAL A 70 -5.81 -3.31 -2.19
C VAL A 70 -6.15 -3.36 -3.67
N ASN A 71 -7.17 -4.15 -4.03
CA ASN A 71 -7.70 -4.20 -5.38
C ASN A 71 -8.75 -3.11 -5.55
N ASP A 72 -8.36 -2.04 -6.22
CA ASP A 72 -9.21 -0.90 -6.48
C ASP A 72 -9.69 -0.91 -7.94
N ASN A 73 -10.92 -1.35 -8.15
CA ASN A 73 -11.57 -1.40 -9.46
C ASN A 73 -12.69 -0.37 -9.62
N GLU A 74 -12.80 0.59 -8.68
CA GLU A 74 -13.82 1.66 -8.65
C GLU A 74 -15.27 1.15 -8.53
N ARG A 75 -15.46 -0.15 -8.29
CA ARG A 75 -16.79 -0.76 -8.31
C ARG A 75 -16.99 -1.69 -7.12
N SER A 76 -18.12 -1.46 -6.45
CA SER A 76 -18.81 -2.46 -5.66
C SER A 76 -20.24 -2.58 -6.25
N TYR A 77 -21.20 -3.11 -5.51
CA TYR A 77 -22.62 -3.15 -5.97
C TYR A 77 -23.19 -1.75 -6.24
N SER A 78 -22.62 -0.73 -5.62
CA SER A 78 -22.86 0.69 -5.87
C SER A 78 -21.54 1.45 -5.81
N PRO A 79 -21.46 2.70 -6.30
CA PRO A 79 -20.27 3.52 -6.12
C PRO A 79 -19.88 3.59 -4.65
N THR A 80 -18.62 3.38 -4.33
CA THR A 80 -18.09 3.51 -2.97
C THR A 80 -18.22 4.98 -2.53
N ILE A 81 -18.87 5.22 -1.41
CA ILE A 81 -19.13 6.57 -0.87
C ILE A 81 -18.43 6.76 0.49
N GLY A 82 -18.25 8.02 0.88
CA GLY A 82 -17.65 8.38 2.18
C GLY A 82 -16.18 8.78 2.11
N GLY A 83 -15.62 9.12 3.25
CA GLY A 83 -14.25 9.64 3.36
C GLY A 83 -13.18 8.68 2.82
N MET A 84 -13.36 7.38 3.00
CA MET A 84 -12.45 6.37 2.46
C MET A 84 -12.48 6.34 0.92
N ALA A 85 -13.67 6.40 0.32
CA ALA A 85 -13.78 6.45 -1.14
C ALA A 85 -13.09 7.70 -1.71
N THR A 86 -13.27 8.84 -1.05
CA THR A 86 -12.57 10.08 -1.40
C THR A 86 -11.06 9.92 -1.25
N TYR A 87 -10.60 9.30 -0.18
CA TYR A 87 -9.19 9.03 0.06
C TYR A 87 -8.57 8.13 -1.03
N LEU A 88 -9.20 7.00 -1.35
CA LEU A 88 -8.75 6.10 -2.41
C LEU A 88 -8.77 6.77 -3.78
N SER A 89 -9.79 7.59 -4.07
CA SER A 89 -9.83 8.36 -5.33
C SER A 89 -8.68 9.35 -5.44
N THR A 90 -8.25 9.94 -4.34
CA THR A 90 -7.09 10.84 -4.30
C THR A 90 -5.79 10.06 -4.54
N LEU A 91 -5.64 8.84 -4.00
CA LEU A 91 -4.52 7.95 -4.31
C LEU A 91 -4.40 7.64 -5.81
N ARG A 92 -5.52 7.44 -6.49
CA ARG A 92 -5.54 7.18 -7.95
C ARG A 92 -5.02 8.35 -8.76
N VAL A 93 -5.39 9.57 -8.38
CA VAL A 93 -4.98 10.80 -9.10
C VAL A 93 -3.46 11.02 -8.99
N THR A 94 -2.83 10.49 -7.95
CA THR A 94 -1.38 10.65 -7.69
C THR A 94 -0.49 9.93 -8.74
N ARG A 95 -1.03 8.99 -9.52
CA ARG A 95 -0.30 8.31 -10.62
C ARG A 95 0.38 9.27 -11.59
N GLY A 96 -0.29 10.36 -11.97
CA GLY A 96 0.29 11.37 -12.86
C GLY A 96 1.41 12.17 -12.20
N TYR A 97 1.29 12.40 -10.91
CA TYR A 97 2.23 13.17 -10.12
C TYR A 97 3.55 12.40 -9.87
N GLU A 98 3.49 11.12 -9.56
CA GLU A 98 4.71 10.31 -9.39
C GLU A 98 5.50 10.19 -10.71
N LYS A 99 4.84 9.95 -11.83
CA LYS A 99 5.47 9.97 -13.15
C LYS A 99 6.09 11.34 -13.47
N PHE A 100 5.43 12.42 -13.09
CA PHE A 100 5.95 13.78 -13.25
C PHE A 100 7.16 14.05 -12.35
N LEU A 101 7.16 13.56 -11.11
CA LEU A 101 8.30 13.68 -10.19
C LEU A 101 9.50 12.85 -10.67
N ASP A 102 9.27 11.64 -11.15
CA ASP A 102 10.35 10.78 -11.66
C ASP A 102 10.93 11.34 -12.97
N TRP A 103 10.09 11.85 -13.86
CA TRP A 103 10.55 12.60 -15.03
C TRP A 103 11.36 13.84 -14.61
N GLY A 104 10.90 14.59 -13.61
CA GLY A 104 11.62 15.75 -13.08
C GLY A 104 12.99 15.38 -12.49
N LYS A 105 13.10 14.26 -11.78
CA LYS A 105 14.38 13.75 -11.27
C LYS A 105 15.32 13.36 -12.41
N ASP A 106 14.84 12.66 -13.41
CA ASP A 106 15.64 12.26 -14.57
C ASP A 106 16.15 13.46 -15.36
N VAL A 107 15.35 14.50 -15.51
CA VAL A 107 15.75 15.76 -16.16
C VAL A 107 16.80 16.50 -15.32
N LEU A 108 16.62 16.59 -13.99
CA LEU A 108 17.61 17.24 -13.10
C LEU A 108 18.94 16.47 -13.04
N GLN A 109 18.92 15.16 -13.05
CA GLN A 109 20.16 14.35 -13.03
C GLN A 109 20.93 14.41 -14.33
N ARG A 110 20.27 14.74 -15.44
CA ARG A 110 20.92 14.90 -16.76
C ARG A 110 21.47 16.30 -17.00
N THR A 111 21.26 17.25 -16.10
CA THR A 111 21.70 18.65 -16.25
C THR A 111 22.87 18.94 -15.27
N PRO A 112 24.13 18.95 -15.73
CA PRO A 112 25.29 18.92 -14.81
C PRO A 112 25.68 20.24 -14.15
N VAL A 113 24.92 21.33 -14.31
CA VAL A 113 25.44 22.69 -13.98
C VAL A 113 24.72 23.39 -12.82
N VAL A 114 23.63 22.85 -12.22
CA VAL A 114 22.83 23.64 -11.24
C VAL A 114 22.49 22.85 -9.96
N GLY A 115 23.30 21.89 -9.55
CA GLY A 115 22.91 20.78 -8.65
C GLY A 115 22.75 21.06 -7.15
N GLY A 116 23.46 21.98 -6.51
CA GLY A 116 23.52 22.03 -5.04
C GLY A 116 22.39 22.82 -4.39
N PRO A 117 22.31 24.15 -4.54
CA PRO A 117 21.37 24.97 -3.77
C PRO A 117 19.89 24.77 -4.16
N ILE A 118 19.61 24.39 -5.42
CA ILE A 118 18.27 24.14 -5.92
C ILE A 118 17.75 22.81 -5.38
N TYR A 119 18.62 21.81 -5.21
CA TYR A 119 18.27 20.51 -4.66
C TYR A 119 17.78 20.62 -3.21
N ASP A 120 18.44 21.40 -2.37
CA ASP A 120 18.07 21.60 -0.96
C ASP A 120 16.76 22.41 -0.83
N THR A 121 16.56 23.42 -1.67
CA THR A 121 15.31 24.20 -1.71
C THR A 121 14.14 23.35 -2.21
N LEU A 122 14.34 22.54 -3.25
CA LEU A 122 13.35 21.59 -3.75
C LEU A 122 13.07 20.45 -2.75
N HIS A 123 14.06 20.03 -1.95
CA HIS A 123 13.89 19.04 -0.90
C HIS A 123 13.02 19.57 0.25
N GLY A 124 13.22 20.81 0.66
CA GLY A 124 12.38 21.49 1.66
C GLY A 124 10.96 21.74 1.16
N MET A 125 10.79 22.22 -0.08
CA MET A 125 9.48 22.34 -0.72
C MET A 125 8.80 20.99 -0.93
N LYS A 126 9.57 19.94 -1.30
CA LYS A 126 9.06 18.57 -1.50
C LYS A 126 8.49 17.98 -0.21
N LYS A 127 9.11 18.27 0.95
CA LYS A 127 8.59 17.79 2.24
C LYS A 127 7.26 18.50 2.58
N GLY A 128 7.17 19.82 2.41
CA GLY A 128 5.94 20.56 2.67
C GLY A 128 4.81 20.27 1.67
N ILE A 129 5.14 20.05 0.39
CA ILE A 129 4.14 19.66 -0.62
C ILE A 129 3.74 18.22 -0.46
N LYS A 130 4.67 17.33 -0.06
CA LYS A 130 4.38 15.91 0.22
C LYS A 130 3.40 15.76 1.39
N ASP A 131 3.54 16.55 2.43
CA ASP A 131 2.66 16.53 3.60
C ASP A 131 1.24 17.08 3.30
N ILE A 132 1.10 17.92 2.26
CA ILE A 132 -0.18 18.50 1.84
C ILE A 132 -0.88 17.64 0.77
N ILE A 133 -0.11 16.91 -0.05
CA ILE A 133 -0.62 16.20 -1.24
C ILE A 133 -0.38 14.68 -1.16
N ALA A 134 0.23 14.15 -0.08
CA ALA A 134 0.52 12.72 0.03
C ALA A 134 -0.70 11.97 0.60
N PRO A 135 -1.59 11.46 -0.26
CA PRO A 135 -2.74 10.70 0.21
C PRO A 135 -2.36 9.33 0.81
N GLN A 136 -1.10 8.92 0.70
CA GLN A 136 -0.56 7.73 1.36
C GLN A 136 -0.28 7.92 2.86
N GLY A 137 -0.29 9.15 3.38
CA GLY A 137 0.06 9.48 4.75
C GLY A 137 -0.70 8.66 5.78
N MET A 138 -1.98 8.42 5.56
CA MET A 138 -2.79 7.64 6.49
C MET A 138 -2.25 6.22 6.73
N PHE A 139 -1.80 5.52 5.71
CA PHE A 139 -1.22 4.18 5.87
C PHE A 139 0.21 4.27 6.45
N GLU A 140 0.98 5.28 6.05
CA GLU A 140 2.31 5.53 6.61
C GLU A 140 2.24 5.92 8.09
N ASP A 141 1.23 6.69 8.51
CA ASP A 141 0.96 7.05 9.92
C ASP A 141 0.60 5.81 10.77
N LEU A 142 0.03 4.77 10.15
CA LEU A 142 -0.18 3.47 10.76
C LEU A 142 1.09 2.59 10.73
N GLY A 143 2.24 3.10 10.34
CA GLY A 143 3.49 2.35 10.24
C GLY A 143 3.56 1.39 9.04
N LEU A 144 2.61 1.47 8.11
CA LEU A 144 2.59 0.63 6.91
C LEU A 144 3.36 1.29 5.77
N LYS A 145 4.19 0.53 5.07
CA LYS A 145 4.84 1.02 3.85
C LYS A 145 3.89 0.94 2.67
N TYR A 146 3.60 2.10 2.09
CA TYR A 146 2.79 2.18 0.87
C TYR A 146 3.65 1.99 -0.39
N ILE A 147 3.18 1.13 -1.30
CA ILE A 147 3.78 0.89 -2.62
C ILE A 147 2.64 0.97 -3.64
N GLY A 148 2.61 2.01 -4.44
CA GLY A 148 1.56 2.17 -5.46
C GLY A 148 1.22 3.62 -5.75
N PRO A 149 0.16 3.87 -6.52
CA PRO A 149 -0.71 2.87 -7.17
C PRO A 149 -0.05 2.18 -8.36
N ILE A 150 -0.38 0.90 -8.57
CA ILE A 150 0.18 0.06 -9.62
C ILE A 150 -0.93 -0.35 -10.58
N ASP A 151 -0.64 -0.44 -11.87
CA ASP A 151 -1.57 -0.98 -12.84
C ASP A 151 -1.68 -2.50 -12.68
N GLY A 152 -2.84 -2.99 -12.23
CA GLY A 152 -3.09 -4.41 -12.03
C GLY A 152 -3.10 -5.23 -13.33
N HIS A 153 -3.10 -4.59 -14.51
CA HIS A 153 -2.97 -5.26 -15.80
C HIS A 153 -1.51 -5.30 -16.30
N ASP A 154 -0.60 -4.60 -15.64
CA ASP A 154 0.84 -4.67 -15.89
C ASP A 154 1.48 -5.70 -14.96
N ILE A 155 1.62 -6.93 -15.46
CA ILE A 155 2.14 -8.06 -14.68
C ILE A 155 3.57 -7.81 -14.20
N GLU A 156 4.41 -7.18 -15.02
CA GLU A 156 5.81 -6.88 -14.66
C GLU A 156 5.89 -5.86 -13.53
N ALA A 157 5.05 -4.82 -13.58
CA ALA A 157 4.96 -3.81 -12.52
C ALA A 157 4.44 -4.41 -11.22
N MET A 158 3.44 -5.31 -11.29
CA MET A 158 2.91 -6.02 -10.12
C MET A 158 3.96 -6.93 -9.49
N GLU A 159 4.67 -7.72 -10.28
CA GLU A 159 5.73 -8.61 -9.78
C GLU A 159 6.83 -7.80 -9.07
N LYS A 160 7.31 -6.72 -9.68
CA LYS A 160 8.31 -5.83 -9.06
C LYS A 160 7.82 -5.23 -7.74
N ALA A 161 6.55 -4.87 -7.66
CA ALA A 161 5.97 -4.31 -6.45
C ALA A 161 5.86 -5.34 -5.33
N LEU A 162 5.41 -6.54 -5.63
CA LEU A 162 5.33 -7.65 -4.66
C LEU A 162 6.72 -8.05 -4.15
N LEU A 163 7.73 -8.10 -5.03
CA LEU A 163 9.11 -8.35 -4.63
C LEU A 163 9.65 -7.26 -3.70
N ARG A 164 9.34 -5.99 -3.97
CA ARG A 164 9.71 -4.87 -3.07
C ARG A 164 8.98 -4.97 -1.72
N ALA A 165 7.70 -5.31 -1.73
CA ALA A 165 6.93 -5.49 -0.50
C ALA A 165 7.50 -6.63 0.35
N LYS A 166 7.86 -7.75 -0.29
CA LYS A 166 8.52 -8.89 0.37
C LYS A 166 9.85 -8.48 1.02
N ALA A 167 10.66 -7.69 0.35
CA ALA A 167 11.97 -7.26 0.83
C ALA A 167 11.90 -6.21 1.95
N PHE A 168 10.74 -5.58 2.17
CA PHE A 168 10.61 -4.52 3.16
C PHE A 168 10.53 -5.04 4.60
N GLY A 169 10.06 -6.23 4.82
CA GLY A 169 9.89 -6.86 6.14
C GLY A 169 11.07 -7.76 6.56
N ALA A 170 12.14 -7.81 5.77
CA ALA A 170 13.30 -8.67 6.01
C ALA A 170 14.41 -7.95 6.79
#